data_d3e7a13c8d81ac7378041e3ec08fb253
#
_entry.id   d3e7a13c8d81ac7378041e3ec08fb253
#
_cell.length_a   1.000
_cell.length_b   1.000
_cell.length_c   1.000
_cell.angle_alpha   90.00
_cell.angle_beta   90.00
_cell.angle_gamma   90.00
#
_symmetry.space_group_name_H-M   'P 1'
#
loop_
_entity.id
_entity.type
_entity.pdbx_description
1 polymer ?
#
loop_
_entity_poly.entity_id
_entity_poly.type
_entity_poly.pdbx_seq_one_letter_code
_entity_poly.pdbx_strand_id
1 'polypeptide(L)'
;MELSNKKELNQLDILQDQVISYPSEDTVANQNKKIEKILILDTETTGLDENKDEVIEIGCILFDVSFKCVLSQVSFLLPVNNNEAEHINGISAEVTNISQPWEDGLNLFLKLVDSSDFIVAHNVEFLSLIHI
;
A
#
# COMPACT_ATOMS: atom_id res chain seq x y z
N MET A 1 17.51 14.91 30.52
CA MET A 1 17.52 14.57 29.08
C MET A 1 16.44 13.51 28.88
N GLU A 2 15.21 13.97 28.60
CA GLU A 2 14.05 13.09 28.39
C GLU A 2 14.15 12.45 27.03
N LEU A 3 14.35 11.12 27.01
CA LEU A 3 14.15 10.31 25.83
C LEU A 3 12.65 10.25 25.58
N SER A 4 12.18 11.04 24.62
CA SER A 4 10.81 11.03 24.11
C SER A 4 10.47 9.59 23.70
N ASN A 5 9.47 9.01 24.37
CA ASN A 5 8.78 7.80 23.96
C ASN A 5 8.27 7.99 22.54
N LYS A 6 9.01 7.53 21.53
CA LYS A 6 8.44 7.25 20.23
C LYS A 6 7.44 6.11 20.43
N LYS A 7 6.15 6.47 20.43
CA LYS A 7 5.08 5.48 20.33
C LYS A 7 5.40 4.67 19.07
N GLU A 8 5.67 3.40 19.22
CA GLU A 8 5.73 2.48 18.07
C GLU A 8 4.33 2.48 17.44
N LEU A 9 4.17 3.24 16.36
CA LEU A 9 2.98 3.16 15.51
C LEU A 9 3.05 1.80 14.83
N ASN A 10 2.06 0.96 15.10
CA ASN A 10 1.96 -0.29 14.37
C ASN A 10 1.46 -0.02 12.94
N GLN A 11 1.68 -0.97 12.04
CA GLN A 11 1.31 -0.87 10.63
C GLN A 11 -0.18 -0.51 10.43
N LEU A 12 -1.06 -1.09 11.26
CA LEU A 12 -2.49 -0.81 11.23
C LEU A 12 -2.82 0.66 11.56
N ASP A 13 -2.14 1.26 12.56
CA ASP A 13 -2.39 2.65 12.95
C ASP A 13 -2.01 3.61 11.83
N ILE A 14 -0.93 3.32 11.08
CA ILE A 14 -0.49 4.16 9.95
C ILE A 14 -1.48 4.06 8.78
N LEU A 15 -2.02 2.87 8.50
CA LEU A 15 -2.95 2.64 7.40
C LEU A 15 -4.37 3.11 7.73
N GLN A 16 -4.80 3.08 9.01
CA GLN A 16 -6.13 3.52 9.43
C GLN A 16 -6.33 5.04 9.39
N ASP A 17 -5.27 5.83 9.62
CA ASP A 17 -5.34 7.29 9.55
C ASP A 17 -5.37 7.84 8.10
N GLN A 18 -5.09 6.99 7.11
CA GLN A 18 -5.12 7.34 5.69
C GLN A 18 -6.36 6.72 5.05
N VAL A 19 -7.52 7.35 5.24
CA VAL A 19 -8.72 7.00 4.47
C VAL A 19 -8.44 7.34 3.01
N ILE A 20 -8.19 6.32 2.19
CA ILE A 20 -8.22 6.47 0.73
C ILE A 20 -9.69 6.67 0.37
N SER A 21 -10.12 7.93 0.31
CA SER A 21 -11.45 8.26 -0.18
C SER A 21 -11.47 8.04 -1.68
N TYR A 22 -12.11 6.97 -2.13
CA TYR A 22 -12.57 6.90 -3.51
C TYR A 22 -13.53 8.09 -3.74
N PRO A 23 -13.45 8.77 -4.90
CA PRO A 23 -14.44 9.79 -5.21
C PRO A 23 -15.83 9.17 -5.07
N SER A 24 -16.71 9.76 -4.24
CA SER A 24 -18.10 9.35 -4.17
C SER A 24 -18.74 9.48 -5.55
N GLU A 25 -19.71 8.63 -5.87
CA GLU A 25 -20.41 8.67 -7.18
C GLU A 25 -20.93 10.05 -7.53
N ASP A 26 -21.21 10.91 -6.55
CA ASP A 26 -21.63 12.30 -6.74
C ASP A 26 -20.53 13.22 -7.28
N THR A 27 -19.26 12.86 -7.15
CA THR A 27 -18.12 13.62 -7.70
C THR A 27 -17.83 13.26 -9.16
N VAL A 28 -18.30 12.13 -9.64
CA VAL A 28 -18.10 11.66 -11.03
C VAL A 28 -18.95 12.46 -12.01
N ALA A 29 -20.05 13.08 -11.56
CA ALA A 29 -21.02 13.75 -12.43
C ALA A 29 -20.58 15.11 -12.98
N ASN A 30 -19.45 15.70 -12.55
CA ASN A 30 -19.20 17.11 -12.88
C ASN A 30 -17.77 17.52 -13.26
N GLN A 31 -16.87 16.61 -13.60
CA GLN A 31 -15.59 17.01 -14.19
C GLN A 31 -15.11 15.98 -15.23
N ASN A 32 -14.99 16.41 -16.49
CA ASN A 32 -14.15 15.78 -17.53
C ASN A 32 -12.66 15.86 -17.13
N LYS A 33 -12.29 15.42 -15.90
CA LYS A 33 -10.89 15.34 -15.51
C LYS A 33 -10.27 14.20 -16.31
N LYS A 34 -9.37 14.55 -17.22
CA LYS A 34 -8.58 13.58 -17.96
C LYS A 34 -7.75 12.77 -16.97
N ILE A 35 -7.89 11.44 -17.00
CA ILE A 35 -7.01 10.55 -16.25
C ILE A 35 -5.63 10.65 -16.88
N GLU A 36 -4.65 11.09 -16.11
CA GLU A 36 -3.26 11.23 -16.57
C GLU A 36 -2.33 10.24 -15.90
N LYS A 37 -2.54 9.93 -14.61
CA LYS A 37 -1.68 9.05 -13.83
C LYS A 37 -2.46 7.90 -13.20
N ILE A 38 -1.97 6.70 -13.42
CA ILE A 38 -2.51 5.46 -12.85
C ILE A 38 -1.47 4.87 -11.91
N LEU A 39 -1.88 4.51 -10.69
CA LEU A 39 -1.09 3.69 -9.79
C LEU A 39 -1.51 2.23 -9.96
N ILE A 40 -0.59 1.40 -10.40
CA ILE A 40 -0.76 -0.05 -10.49
C ILE A 40 -0.19 -0.63 -9.21
N LEU A 41 -1.02 -1.34 -8.44
CA LEU A 41 -0.71 -1.83 -7.09
C LEU A 41 -0.87 -3.35 -7.02
N ASP A 42 0.09 -4.00 -6.41
CA ASP A 42 0.03 -5.40 -6.02
C ASP A 42 0.53 -5.57 -4.58
N THR A 43 -0.03 -6.51 -3.84
CA THR A 43 0.33 -6.77 -2.44
C THR A 43 0.39 -8.25 -2.16
N GLU A 44 1.33 -8.65 -1.29
CA GLU A 44 1.31 -9.96 -0.65
C GLU A 44 0.85 -9.82 0.80
N THR A 45 0.18 -10.84 1.30
CA THR A 45 -0.40 -10.87 2.64
C THR A 45 -0.04 -12.16 3.37
N THR A 46 -0.18 -12.14 4.71
CA THR A 46 0.04 -13.32 5.54
C THR A 46 -1.08 -14.37 5.45
N GLY A 47 -2.17 -14.02 4.78
CA GLY A 47 -3.35 -14.86 4.56
C GLY A 47 -4.50 -14.06 3.95
N LEU A 48 -5.72 -14.59 4.04
CA LEU A 48 -6.92 -14.02 3.40
C LEU A 48 -7.99 -13.52 4.38
N ASP A 49 -7.72 -13.54 5.67
CA ASP A 49 -8.66 -13.08 6.71
C ASP A 49 -8.38 -11.62 7.05
N GLU A 50 -9.27 -10.72 6.65
CA GLU A 50 -9.15 -9.28 6.86
C GLU A 50 -9.02 -8.84 8.33
N ASN A 51 -9.48 -9.68 9.27
CA ASN A 51 -9.42 -9.37 10.70
C ASN A 51 -8.13 -9.88 11.37
N LYS A 52 -7.38 -10.73 10.70
CA LYS A 52 -6.24 -11.46 11.26
C LYS A 52 -4.96 -11.21 10.46
N ASP A 53 -5.08 -11.12 9.14
CA ASP A 53 -3.94 -11.12 8.25
C ASP A 53 -3.43 -9.71 7.95
N GLU A 54 -2.14 -9.61 7.68
CA GLU A 54 -1.40 -8.37 7.48
C GLU A 54 -0.80 -8.32 6.06
N VAL A 55 -0.60 -7.11 5.54
CA VAL A 55 0.18 -6.91 4.33
C VAL A 55 1.65 -7.13 4.64
N ILE A 56 2.32 -7.94 3.84
CA ILE A 56 3.74 -8.31 4.03
C ILE A 56 4.65 -7.71 2.94
N GLU A 57 4.10 -7.43 1.76
CA GLU A 57 4.80 -6.76 0.66
C GLU A 57 3.85 -5.78 -0.05
N ILE A 58 4.38 -4.63 -0.43
CA ILE A 58 3.72 -3.68 -1.33
C ILE A 58 4.62 -3.48 -2.54
N GLY A 59 4.06 -3.70 -3.73
CA GLY A 59 4.67 -3.35 -5.01
C GLY A 59 3.76 -2.41 -5.78
N CYS A 60 4.27 -1.27 -6.26
CA CYS A 60 3.47 -0.38 -7.08
C CYS A 60 4.28 0.35 -8.16
N ILE A 61 3.56 0.77 -9.19
CA ILE A 61 4.08 1.51 -10.34
C ILE A 61 3.16 2.70 -10.60
N LEU A 62 3.71 3.92 -10.58
CA LEU A 62 3.03 5.11 -11.06
C LEU A 62 3.32 5.28 -12.56
N PHE A 63 2.27 5.25 -13.36
CA PHE A 63 2.34 5.29 -14.82
C PHE A 63 1.64 6.53 -15.37
N ASP A 64 2.30 7.24 -16.29
CA ASP A 64 1.68 8.34 -17.05
C ASP A 64 1.05 7.80 -18.33
N VAL A 65 -0.27 8.03 -18.49
CA VAL A 65 -1.05 7.52 -19.61
C VAL A 65 -0.77 8.28 -20.90
N SER A 66 -0.54 9.59 -20.81
CA SER A 66 -0.33 10.45 -21.97
C SER A 66 1.03 10.22 -22.60
N PHE A 67 2.07 10.17 -21.78
CA PHE A 67 3.44 9.89 -22.20
C PHE A 67 3.78 8.41 -22.31
N LYS A 68 2.90 7.53 -21.82
CA LYS A 68 3.07 6.06 -21.84
C LYS A 68 4.38 5.62 -21.18
N CYS A 69 4.69 6.18 -20.02
CA CYS A 69 5.93 5.88 -19.32
C CYS A 69 5.72 5.65 -17.82
N VAL A 70 6.63 4.88 -17.21
CA VAL A 70 6.74 4.72 -15.77
C VAL A 70 7.39 5.97 -15.18
N LEU A 71 6.69 6.61 -14.24
CA LEU A 71 7.20 7.78 -13.50
C LEU A 71 7.97 7.37 -12.25
N SER A 72 7.48 6.35 -11.55
CA SER A 72 8.09 5.83 -10.33
C SER A 72 7.64 4.40 -10.09
N GLN A 73 8.47 3.64 -9.37
CA GLN A 73 8.12 2.32 -8.90
C GLN A 73 8.77 2.07 -7.54
N VAL A 74 8.09 1.32 -6.69
CA VAL A 74 8.60 0.89 -5.40
C VAL A 74 8.10 -0.51 -5.08
N SER A 75 8.96 -1.32 -4.47
CA SER A 75 8.59 -2.57 -3.82
C SER A 75 9.36 -2.67 -2.52
N PHE A 76 8.66 -3.05 -1.46
CA PHE A 76 9.27 -3.20 -0.13
C PHE A 76 8.46 -4.17 0.72
N LEU A 77 9.16 -4.79 1.68
CA LEU A 77 8.56 -5.66 2.67
C LEU A 77 8.15 -4.86 3.91
N LEU A 78 7.08 -5.30 4.54
CA LEU A 78 6.59 -4.79 5.82
C LEU A 78 6.85 -5.83 6.91
N PRO A 79 7.36 -5.43 8.09
CA PRO A 79 7.64 -6.38 9.17
C PRO A 79 6.37 -7.07 9.66
N VAL A 80 6.40 -8.39 9.74
CA VAL A 80 5.34 -9.21 10.32
C VAL A 80 5.93 -10.23 11.28
N ASN A 81 5.16 -10.69 12.26
CA ASN A 81 5.61 -11.68 13.24
C ASN A 81 5.50 -13.12 12.71
N ASN A 82 4.54 -13.37 11.84
CA ASN A 82 4.28 -14.68 11.26
C ASN A 82 3.72 -14.54 9.84
N ASN A 83 3.99 -15.52 8.98
CA ASN A 83 3.40 -15.60 7.65
C ASN A 83 2.89 -17.02 7.38
N GLU A 84 1.60 -17.25 7.56
CA GLU A 84 0.97 -18.54 7.26
C GLU A 84 0.90 -18.84 5.75
N ALA A 85 0.99 -17.79 4.91
CA ALA A 85 0.99 -17.90 3.45
C ALA A 85 2.40 -18.02 2.82
N GLU A 86 3.46 -18.26 3.60
CA GLU A 86 4.83 -18.39 3.09
C GLU A 86 4.94 -19.42 1.95
N HIS A 87 4.20 -20.51 2.04
CA HIS A 87 4.19 -21.57 0.99
C HIS A 87 3.55 -21.10 -0.33
N ILE A 88 2.85 -19.96 -0.33
CA ILE A 88 2.22 -19.33 -1.50
C ILE A 88 3.08 -18.19 -2.03
N ASN A 89 3.43 -17.21 -1.17
CA ASN A 89 4.14 -16.00 -1.57
C ASN A 89 5.67 -16.11 -1.47
N GLY A 90 6.18 -17.15 -0.80
CA GLY A 90 7.62 -17.39 -0.67
C GLY A 90 8.38 -16.44 0.26
N ILE A 91 7.67 -15.63 1.06
CA ILE A 91 8.26 -14.62 1.93
C ILE A 91 8.27 -15.15 3.38
N SER A 92 9.44 -15.41 3.96
CA SER A 92 9.51 -15.78 5.38
C SER A 92 9.33 -14.55 6.28
N ALA A 93 8.68 -14.73 7.43
CA ALA A 93 8.54 -13.65 8.42
C ALA A 93 9.91 -13.15 8.91
N GLU A 94 10.91 -14.02 9.00
CA GLU A 94 12.28 -13.66 9.41
C GLU A 94 12.91 -12.63 8.47
N VAL A 95 12.71 -12.77 7.15
CA VAL A 95 13.24 -11.83 6.14
C VAL A 95 12.64 -10.45 6.31
N THR A 96 11.36 -10.35 6.66
CA THR A 96 10.68 -9.06 6.84
C THR A 96 11.20 -8.28 8.05
N ASN A 97 11.80 -8.97 9.02
CA ASN A 97 12.36 -8.38 10.24
C ASN A 97 13.86 -8.02 10.12
N ILE A 98 14.48 -8.23 8.96
CA ILE A 98 15.81 -7.70 8.69
C ILE A 98 15.70 -6.16 8.63
N SER A 99 16.62 -5.49 9.33
CA SER A 99 16.63 -4.03 9.38
C SER A 99 16.70 -3.41 7.98
N GLN A 100 15.67 -2.64 7.64
CA GLN A 100 15.51 -1.97 6.35
C GLN A 100 14.59 -0.74 6.52
N PRO A 101 14.69 0.27 5.64
CA PRO A 101 13.91 1.50 5.76
C PRO A 101 12.49 1.33 5.18
N TRP A 102 11.71 0.38 5.71
CA TRP A 102 10.35 0.11 5.21
C TRP A 102 9.40 1.30 5.39
N GLU A 103 9.62 2.14 6.43
CA GLU A 103 8.85 3.36 6.66
C GLU A 103 9.03 4.37 5.51
N ASP A 104 10.24 4.46 4.96
CA ASP A 104 10.50 5.32 3.78
C ASP A 104 9.79 4.77 2.53
N GLY A 105 9.75 3.44 2.37
CA GLY A 105 8.98 2.76 1.34
C GLY A 105 7.49 3.08 1.45
N LEU A 106 6.93 2.97 2.65
CA LEU A 106 5.52 3.29 2.92
C LEU A 106 5.21 4.77 2.67
N ASN A 107 6.07 5.68 3.11
CA ASN A 107 5.91 7.11 2.86
C ASN A 107 5.95 7.44 1.35
N LEU A 108 6.84 6.80 0.60
CA LEU A 108 6.87 6.95 -0.86
C LEU A 108 5.59 6.42 -1.49
N PHE A 109 5.15 5.21 -1.12
CA PHE A 109 3.90 4.62 -1.58
C PHE A 109 2.71 5.57 -1.39
N LEU A 110 2.55 6.14 -0.19
CA LEU A 110 1.45 7.09 0.11
C LEU A 110 1.53 8.34 -0.78
N LYS A 111 2.73 8.86 -1.05
CA LYS A 111 2.92 9.99 -1.98
C LYS A 111 2.55 9.61 -3.42
N LEU A 112 2.80 8.37 -3.84
CA LEU A 112 2.41 7.88 -5.17
C LEU A 112 0.90 7.73 -5.28
N VAL A 113 0.24 7.27 -4.21
CA VAL A 113 -1.24 7.24 -4.10
C VAL A 113 -1.81 8.64 -4.29
N ASP A 114 -1.32 9.63 -3.53
CA ASP A 114 -1.76 11.02 -3.62
C ASP A 114 -1.52 11.65 -5.00
N SER A 115 -0.50 11.18 -5.70
CA SER A 115 -0.14 11.69 -7.04
C SER A 115 -0.94 11.06 -8.17
N SER A 116 -1.66 9.96 -7.90
CA SER A 116 -2.41 9.22 -8.91
C SER A 116 -3.83 9.75 -9.06
N ASP A 117 -4.38 9.64 -10.27
CA ASP A 117 -5.78 9.94 -10.56
C ASP A 117 -6.66 8.70 -10.41
N PHE A 118 -6.04 7.50 -10.53
CA PHE A 118 -6.73 6.22 -10.48
C PHE A 118 -5.80 5.13 -9.94
N ILE A 119 -6.36 4.19 -9.18
CA ILE A 119 -5.62 3.01 -8.67
C ILE A 119 -6.19 1.76 -9.33
N VAL A 120 -5.30 0.93 -9.85
CA VAL A 120 -5.61 -0.39 -10.40
C VAL A 120 -4.87 -1.43 -9.56
N ALA A 121 -5.59 -2.39 -9.01
CA ALA A 121 -5.00 -3.46 -8.21
C ALA A 121 -5.64 -4.81 -8.52
N HIS A 122 -4.88 -5.87 -8.32
CA HIS A 122 -5.43 -7.21 -8.28
C HIS A 122 -6.16 -7.41 -6.94
N ASN A 123 -7.36 -8.01 -6.96
CA ASN A 123 -8.21 -8.17 -5.76
C ASN A 123 -8.51 -6.86 -5.01
N VAL A 124 -8.98 -5.84 -5.73
CA VAL A 124 -9.33 -4.53 -5.14
C VAL A 124 -10.31 -4.67 -3.96
N GLU A 125 -11.26 -5.61 -4.03
CA GLU A 125 -12.21 -5.88 -2.95
C GLU A 125 -11.49 -6.29 -1.67
N PHE A 126 -10.50 -7.19 -1.77
CA PHE A 126 -9.69 -7.62 -0.62
C PHE A 126 -8.86 -6.45 -0.06
N LEU A 127 -8.24 -5.64 -0.91
CA LEU A 127 -7.47 -4.47 -0.47
C LEU A 127 -8.35 -3.43 0.24
N SER A 128 -9.61 -3.27 -0.18
CA SER A 128 -10.55 -2.38 0.50
C SER A 128 -10.96 -2.91 1.88
N LEU A 129 -11.03 -4.23 2.03
CA LEU A 129 -11.39 -4.90 3.29
C LEU A 129 -10.28 -4.81 4.34
N ILE A 130 -9.01 -4.82 3.95
CA ILE A 130 -7.85 -4.65 4.84
C ILE A 130 -7.44 -3.18 5.01
N HIS A 131 -8.30 -2.23 4.64
CA HIS A 131 -8.12 -0.79 4.82
C HIS A 131 -6.88 -0.18 4.14
N ILE A 132 -6.50 -0.72 2.97
CA ILE A 132 -5.50 -0.09 2.09
C ILE A 132 -6.15 0.85 1.09
#